data_040a4f146e6c6e9bbcad793f5409e860
#
_entry.id   040a4f146e6c6e9bbcad793f5409e860
#
_cell.length_a   1.000
_cell.length_b   1.000
_cell.length_c   1.000
_cell.angle_alpha   90.00
_cell.angle_beta   90.00
_cell.angle_gamma   90.00
#
_symmetry.space_group_name_H-M   'P 1'
#
loop_
_entity.id
_entity.type
_entity.pdbx_description
1 polymer ?
#
loop_
_entity_poly.entity_id
_entity_poly.type
_entity_poly.pdbx_seq_one_letter_code
_entity_poly.pdbx_strand_id
1 'polypeptide(L)'
;TKIVENLKVSICTERATTTKARWESGLNKISSPWGLFLRSNEIVTGKLRKAITDKIKSPDKKPYKYPLPLTMVFLKKRLKFSLDWHCSERSHLAYVLEEKNFSYQQEKHVLLDGELIRYGEDTLSECAAMVIKKADERASNLAQYIENFSPLSLILRSVICSTKIFLQTYILNKGFKEGFEGITFAVCNAHAEILGHLRYYELYIRGGKLLHGNLSSLENILIIKLRDIGDNILSTPLIRNLKHHLPNTSISILTWSYSVPIFEKNPHIDHLFRLSKNPSSESITKLQNELSSFNFDLVISTHSGGLPSRLLSKIKTSNKINNFYRGRNKHYTVLTNESDYYRSSIERDLDCLRSLGLEPVNTHTEIFIDKNEISWAREVMKDKGLDPTKKTILIHPTAGVTIREWPLEKFKQLIKTLNQNTKTQSIAICTELEYSKVKTLLDDIPELVIFHKTTVRQMVAIINECDLVIDNDSSPSH
;
A
#
# COMPACT_ATOMS: atom_id res chain seq x y z
N THR A 1 2.47 0.34 -26.08
CA THR A 1 1.07 -0.07 -26.30
C THR A 1 0.68 0.02 -27.78
N LYS A 2 0.93 1.11 -28.50
CA LYS A 2 0.58 1.25 -29.94
C LYS A 2 1.22 0.22 -30.88
N ILE A 3 2.40 -0.31 -30.56
CA ILE A 3 3.09 -1.35 -31.38
C ILE A 3 2.40 -2.70 -31.23
N VAL A 4 1.78 -2.99 -30.10
CA VAL A 4 1.17 -4.29 -29.78
C VAL A 4 -0.24 -4.41 -30.38
N GLU A 5 -0.98 -3.31 -30.48
CA GLU A 5 -2.33 -3.27 -31.10
C GLU A 5 -2.33 -3.72 -32.56
N ASN A 6 -1.23 -3.45 -33.29
CA ASN A 6 -1.07 -3.87 -34.69
C ASN A 6 -0.72 -5.36 -34.88
N LEU A 7 -0.42 -6.10 -33.81
CA LEU A 7 0.06 -7.50 -33.90
C LEU A 7 -1.04 -8.53 -33.60
N LYS A 8 -2.30 -8.14 -33.37
CA LYS A 8 -3.41 -9.04 -32.95
C LYS A 8 -3.03 -9.95 -31.77
N VAL A 9 -2.31 -9.39 -30.80
CA VAL A 9 -1.87 -10.11 -29.58
C VAL A 9 -2.79 -9.74 -28.43
N SER A 10 -3.30 -10.74 -27.71
CA SER A 10 -4.06 -10.48 -26.49
C SER A 10 -3.11 -10.02 -25.37
N ILE A 11 -3.31 -8.81 -24.86
CA ILE A 11 -2.53 -8.26 -23.74
C ILE A 11 -3.26 -8.55 -22.44
N CYS A 12 -2.56 -9.21 -21.51
CA CYS A 12 -3.04 -9.38 -20.15
C CYS A 12 -2.37 -8.33 -19.24
N THR A 13 -3.17 -7.43 -18.67
CA THR A 13 -2.72 -6.29 -17.82
C THR A 13 -2.94 -6.54 -16.34
N GLU A 14 -2.67 -7.72 -15.82
CA GLU A 14 -2.78 -7.98 -14.39
C GLU A 14 -1.53 -7.56 -13.62
N ARG A 15 -1.75 -6.92 -12.45
CA ARG A 15 -0.70 -6.52 -11.51
C ARG A 15 -0.34 -7.69 -10.59
N ALA A 16 0.35 -8.69 -11.09
CA ALA A 16 0.90 -9.73 -10.24
C ALA A 16 2.27 -9.33 -9.71
N THR A 17 2.57 -9.71 -8.46
CA THR A 17 3.79 -9.31 -7.74
C THR A 17 5.04 -10.04 -8.23
N THR A 18 4.92 -11.25 -8.73
CA THR A 18 6.04 -12.05 -9.24
C THR A 18 5.90 -12.39 -10.72
N THR A 19 7.02 -12.65 -11.41
CA THR A 19 7.02 -13.12 -12.81
C THR A 19 6.24 -14.41 -12.97
N LYS A 20 6.37 -15.32 -12.01
CA LYS A 20 5.64 -16.61 -12.00
C LYS A 20 4.12 -16.37 -11.93
N ALA A 21 3.65 -15.55 -11.00
CA ALA A 21 2.23 -15.23 -10.87
C ALA A 21 1.66 -14.54 -12.12
N ARG A 22 2.45 -13.69 -12.80
CA ARG A 22 2.04 -13.09 -14.10
C ARG A 22 1.90 -14.12 -15.20
N TRP A 23 2.81 -15.08 -15.27
CA TRP A 23 2.77 -16.15 -16.25
C TRP A 23 1.61 -17.13 -15.97
N GLU A 24 1.37 -17.47 -14.70
CA GLU A 24 0.22 -18.28 -14.28
C GLU A 24 -1.12 -17.60 -14.62
N SER A 25 -1.25 -16.31 -14.36
CA SER A 25 -2.42 -15.51 -14.76
C SER A 25 -2.58 -15.48 -16.28
N GLY A 26 -1.49 -15.34 -17.03
CA GLY A 26 -1.49 -15.41 -18.49
C GLY A 26 -1.97 -16.75 -19.03
N LEU A 27 -1.60 -17.87 -18.40
CA LEU A 27 -2.03 -19.22 -18.78
C LEU A 27 -3.56 -19.37 -18.80
N ASN A 28 -4.23 -18.80 -17.83
CA ASN A 28 -5.70 -18.89 -17.73
C ASN A 28 -6.43 -18.19 -18.89
N LYS A 29 -5.75 -17.29 -19.60
CA LYS A 29 -6.29 -16.49 -20.71
C LYS A 29 -5.87 -16.99 -22.09
N ILE A 30 -4.96 -17.98 -22.17
CA ILE A 30 -4.51 -18.55 -23.43
C ILE A 30 -5.58 -19.52 -23.98
N SER A 31 -6.00 -19.26 -25.22
CA SER A 31 -6.87 -20.16 -25.98
C SER A 31 -6.08 -21.17 -26.86
N SER A 32 -4.78 -20.92 -27.05
CA SER A 32 -3.87 -21.78 -27.82
C SER A 32 -3.25 -22.88 -26.95
N PRO A 33 -2.99 -24.09 -27.49
CA PRO A 33 -2.24 -25.10 -26.75
C PRO A 33 -0.75 -24.76 -26.53
N TRP A 34 -0.25 -23.71 -27.16
CA TRP A 34 1.11 -23.22 -26.99
C TRP A 34 1.15 -21.83 -26.34
N GLY A 35 2.00 -21.66 -25.32
CA GLY A 35 2.29 -20.40 -24.68
C GLY A 35 3.75 -19.98 -24.87
N LEU A 36 3.98 -18.74 -25.32
CA LEU A 36 5.31 -18.14 -25.39
C LEU A 36 5.45 -17.13 -24.24
N PHE A 37 6.37 -17.40 -23.33
CA PHE A 37 6.61 -16.62 -22.13
C PHE A 37 7.86 -15.76 -22.28
N LEU A 38 7.70 -14.45 -22.38
CA LEU A 38 8.76 -13.48 -22.58
C LEU A 38 8.71 -12.38 -21.51
N ARG A 39 9.84 -11.71 -21.30
CA ARG A 39 9.92 -10.47 -20.51
C ARG A 39 9.79 -9.25 -21.42
N SER A 40 9.40 -8.12 -20.84
CA SER A 40 9.18 -6.87 -21.59
C SER A 40 10.43 -6.28 -22.27
N ASN A 41 11.62 -6.67 -21.80
CA ASN A 41 12.91 -6.24 -22.34
C ASN A 41 13.58 -7.32 -23.23
N GLU A 42 12.81 -8.25 -23.76
CA GLU A 42 13.31 -9.33 -24.61
C GLU A 42 12.81 -9.19 -26.05
N ILE A 43 13.71 -9.48 -26.99
CA ILE A 43 13.41 -9.51 -28.44
C ILE A 43 13.72 -10.89 -28.99
N VAL A 44 12.74 -11.48 -29.67
CA VAL A 44 12.87 -12.74 -30.41
C VAL A 44 13.49 -12.47 -31.78
N THR A 45 14.67 -13.03 -32.05
CA THR A 45 15.30 -12.91 -33.38
C THR A 45 14.52 -13.66 -34.45
N GLY A 46 14.68 -13.26 -35.73
CA GLY A 46 13.99 -13.87 -36.86
C GLY A 46 14.27 -15.39 -36.96
N LYS A 47 15.50 -15.82 -36.64
CA LYS A 47 15.89 -17.23 -36.61
C LYS A 47 15.15 -18.00 -35.53
N LEU A 48 15.10 -17.47 -34.31
CA LEU A 48 14.37 -18.06 -33.21
C LEU A 48 12.84 -18.06 -33.47
N ARG A 49 12.31 -17.00 -34.07
CA ARG A 49 10.90 -16.94 -34.48
C ARG A 49 10.54 -18.08 -35.43
N LYS A 50 11.39 -18.38 -36.44
CA LYS A 50 11.21 -19.51 -37.36
C LYS A 50 11.21 -20.82 -36.59
N ALA A 51 12.23 -21.06 -35.74
CA ALA A 51 12.33 -22.29 -34.94
C ALA A 51 11.12 -22.51 -34.01
N ILE A 52 10.59 -21.45 -33.39
CA ILE A 52 9.36 -21.49 -32.60
C ILE A 52 8.17 -21.86 -33.46
N THR A 53 8.03 -21.24 -34.65
CA THR A 53 6.92 -21.52 -35.58
C THR A 53 6.96 -22.96 -36.07
N ASP A 54 8.13 -23.45 -36.39
CA ASP A 54 8.33 -24.83 -36.86
C ASP A 54 8.00 -25.84 -35.74
N LYS A 55 8.39 -25.51 -34.51
CA LYS A 55 8.07 -26.34 -33.32
C LYS A 55 6.56 -26.40 -33.04
N ILE A 56 5.86 -25.28 -33.13
CA ILE A 56 4.40 -25.24 -32.98
C ILE A 56 3.67 -26.10 -33.99
N LYS A 57 4.18 -26.17 -35.21
CA LYS A 57 3.62 -27.00 -36.30
C LYS A 57 3.99 -28.47 -36.20
N SER A 58 4.98 -28.84 -35.38
CA SER A 58 5.44 -30.22 -35.21
C SER A 58 4.35 -31.12 -34.60
N PRO A 59 4.24 -32.39 -35.03
CA PRO A 59 3.31 -33.34 -34.45
C PRO A 59 3.64 -33.78 -33.03
N ASP A 60 4.84 -33.47 -32.53
CA ASP A 60 5.29 -33.80 -31.17
C ASP A 60 4.66 -32.86 -30.14
N LYS A 61 3.43 -33.15 -29.74
CA LYS A 61 2.61 -32.37 -28.77
C LYS A 61 2.72 -32.98 -27.38
N LYS A 62 3.91 -32.88 -26.76
CA LYS A 62 4.11 -33.32 -25.37
C LYS A 62 4.19 -32.11 -24.43
N PRO A 63 3.80 -32.28 -23.17
CA PRO A 63 3.80 -31.17 -22.17
C PRO A 63 5.21 -30.80 -21.71
N TYR A 64 6.03 -30.29 -22.63
CA TYR A 64 7.39 -29.86 -22.33
C TYR A 64 7.54 -28.33 -22.36
N LYS A 65 8.43 -27.81 -21.50
CA LYS A 65 8.98 -26.46 -21.60
C LYS A 65 10.25 -26.50 -22.44
N TYR A 66 10.32 -25.61 -23.41
CA TYR A 66 11.51 -25.41 -24.24
C TYR A 66 12.18 -24.12 -23.82
N PRO A 67 13.33 -24.16 -23.09
CA PRO A 67 14.07 -22.97 -22.75
C PRO A 67 14.58 -22.28 -24.02
N LEU A 68 14.47 -20.96 -24.05
CA LEU A 68 14.92 -20.18 -25.20
C LEU A 68 16.40 -19.78 -25.01
N PRO A 69 17.23 -19.88 -26.09
CA PRO A 69 18.61 -19.48 -26.03
C PRO A 69 18.71 -17.96 -25.80
N LEU A 70 19.27 -17.56 -24.65
CA LEU A 70 19.31 -16.17 -24.21
C LEU A 70 20.67 -15.54 -24.47
N THR A 71 20.68 -14.41 -25.14
CA THR A 71 21.83 -13.50 -25.26
C THR A 71 21.49 -12.18 -24.56
N MET A 72 22.37 -11.68 -23.70
CA MET A 72 22.19 -10.45 -22.97
C MET A 72 22.95 -9.30 -23.59
N VAL A 73 22.34 -8.12 -23.64
CA VAL A 73 23.00 -6.84 -23.92
C VAL A 73 23.13 -6.09 -22.59
N PHE A 74 24.36 -5.75 -22.20
CA PHE A 74 24.67 -5.07 -20.95
C PHE A 74 25.72 -3.98 -21.19
N LEU A 75 25.50 -2.78 -20.67
CA LEU A 75 26.33 -1.60 -20.95
C LEU A 75 26.55 -1.40 -22.46
N LYS A 76 25.48 -1.55 -23.25
CA LYS A 76 25.47 -1.46 -24.72
C LYS A 76 26.29 -2.51 -25.46
N LYS A 77 26.86 -3.49 -24.75
CA LYS A 77 27.62 -4.58 -25.33
C LYS A 77 26.83 -5.87 -25.30
N ARG A 78 26.81 -6.58 -26.46
CA ARG A 78 26.28 -7.94 -26.56
C ARG A 78 27.27 -8.92 -25.94
N LEU A 79 26.84 -9.59 -24.86
CA LEU A 79 27.66 -10.56 -24.15
C LEU A 79 27.66 -11.89 -24.91
N LYS A 80 28.81 -12.50 -25.08
CA LYS A 80 28.98 -13.80 -25.75
C LYS A 80 28.60 -14.96 -24.83
N PHE A 81 28.67 -14.74 -23.50
CA PHE A 81 28.33 -15.74 -22.49
C PHE A 81 27.13 -15.29 -21.70
N SER A 82 26.21 -16.22 -21.39
CA SER A 82 25.06 -15.92 -20.55
C SER A 82 25.52 -15.80 -19.09
N LEU A 83 25.55 -14.55 -18.59
CA LEU A 83 25.92 -14.26 -17.20
C LEU A 83 24.72 -14.35 -16.23
N ASP A 84 23.50 -14.43 -16.76
CA ASP A 84 22.28 -14.42 -15.96
C ASP A 84 21.97 -15.80 -15.37
N TRP A 85 22.62 -16.10 -14.27
CA TRP A 85 22.48 -17.38 -13.56
C TRP A 85 21.25 -17.49 -12.68
N HIS A 86 20.78 -16.38 -12.09
CA HIS A 86 19.74 -16.38 -11.07
C HIS A 86 18.32 -16.24 -11.62
N CYS A 87 18.10 -16.34 -12.90
CA CYS A 87 16.75 -16.45 -13.44
C CYS A 87 16.18 -17.83 -13.16
N SER A 88 15.55 -17.99 -11.99
CA SER A 88 14.74 -19.17 -11.67
C SER A 88 13.61 -19.39 -12.67
N GLU A 89 13.27 -18.37 -13.44
CA GLU A 89 12.20 -18.36 -14.42
C GLU A 89 12.75 -17.88 -15.78
N ARG A 90 13.22 -18.82 -16.59
CA ARG A 90 13.67 -18.55 -17.95
C ARG A 90 12.48 -18.37 -18.88
N SER A 91 12.61 -17.41 -19.80
CA SER A 91 11.66 -17.28 -20.90
C SER A 91 11.65 -18.57 -21.74
N HIS A 92 10.48 -19.07 -22.07
CA HIS A 92 10.34 -20.38 -22.69
C HIS A 92 9.11 -20.45 -23.59
N LEU A 93 9.12 -21.44 -24.50
CA LEU A 93 7.96 -21.92 -25.22
C LEU A 93 7.42 -23.14 -24.48
N ALA A 94 6.15 -23.18 -24.16
CA ALA A 94 5.50 -24.31 -23.50
C ALA A 94 4.29 -24.80 -24.27
N TYR A 95 4.12 -26.11 -24.31
CA TYR A 95 2.87 -26.74 -24.73
C TYR A 95 1.96 -26.82 -23.48
N VAL A 96 0.85 -26.11 -23.51
CA VAL A 96 -0.08 -25.97 -22.40
C VAL A 96 -1.22 -26.95 -22.57
N LEU A 97 -1.32 -27.93 -21.70
CA LEU A 97 -2.43 -28.89 -21.69
C LEU A 97 -3.72 -28.26 -21.12
N GLU A 98 -4.85 -28.95 -21.26
CA GLU A 98 -6.17 -28.50 -20.79
C GLU A 98 -6.22 -28.15 -19.29
N GLU A 99 -5.41 -28.78 -18.45
CA GLU A 99 -5.34 -28.52 -17.03
C GLU A 99 -4.58 -27.22 -16.66
N LYS A 100 -3.94 -26.56 -17.62
CA LYS A 100 -3.21 -25.27 -17.46
C LYS A 100 -2.33 -25.19 -16.20
N ASN A 101 -1.75 -26.30 -15.75
CA ASN A 101 -0.95 -26.38 -14.54
C ASN A 101 0.55 -26.26 -14.85
N PHE A 102 1.18 -25.22 -14.32
CA PHE A 102 2.59 -24.88 -14.57
C PHE A 102 3.57 -25.85 -13.89
N SER A 103 3.16 -26.53 -12.81
CA SER A 103 4.04 -27.36 -11.98
C SER A 103 4.37 -28.74 -12.58
N TYR A 104 3.60 -29.20 -13.55
CA TYR A 104 3.76 -30.54 -14.13
C TYR A 104 4.50 -30.60 -15.47
N GLN A 105 4.99 -29.46 -15.97
CA GLN A 105 5.69 -29.45 -17.27
C GLN A 105 7.18 -29.75 -17.09
N GLN A 106 7.64 -30.86 -17.63
CA GLN A 106 9.06 -31.20 -17.63
C GLN A 106 9.84 -30.33 -18.62
N GLU A 107 11.04 -29.88 -18.21
CA GLU A 107 11.96 -29.18 -19.13
C GLU A 107 12.61 -30.17 -20.10
N LYS A 108 12.54 -29.88 -21.38
CA LYS A 108 13.28 -30.62 -22.40
C LYS A 108 14.60 -29.88 -22.66
N HIS A 109 15.73 -30.56 -22.47
CA HIS A 109 17.06 -29.96 -22.65
C HIS A 109 17.44 -29.70 -24.12
N VAL A 110 16.45 -29.47 -25.00
CA VAL A 110 16.67 -29.16 -26.42
C VAL A 110 16.44 -27.66 -26.60
N LEU A 111 17.49 -26.94 -26.89
CA LEU A 111 17.42 -25.50 -27.24
C LEU A 111 16.87 -25.35 -28.66
N LEU A 112 15.98 -24.39 -28.86
CA LEU A 112 15.53 -23.97 -30.18
C LEU A 112 16.63 -23.19 -30.88
N ASP A 113 16.72 -23.31 -32.22
CA ASP A 113 17.74 -22.59 -33.00
C ASP A 113 17.42 -21.07 -33.07
N GLY A 114 18.42 -20.25 -32.87
CA GLY A 114 18.29 -18.79 -32.84
C GLY A 114 18.58 -18.20 -31.48
N GLU A 115 18.18 -16.96 -31.24
CA GLU A 115 18.50 -16.24 -30.01
C GLU A 115 17.31 -15.38 -29.53
N LEU A 116 17.15 -15.36 -28.24
CA LEU A 116 16.38 -14.36 -27.50
C LEU A 116 17.35 -13.29 -26.99
N ILE A 117 17.17 -12.05 -27.39
CA ILE A 117 18.03 -10.94 -26.96
C ILE A 117 17.32 -10.23 -25.80
N ARG A 118 17.95 -10.19 -24.61
CA ARG A 118 17.49 -9.42 -23.46
C ARG A 118 18.33 -8.17 -23.32
N TYR A 119 17.68 -7.02 -23.31
CA TYR A 119 18.32 -5.74 -23.01
C TYR A 119 18.35 -5.55 -21.49
N GLY A 120 19.54 -5.39 -20.96
CA GLY A 120 19.82 -5.02 -19.58
C GLY A 120 20.09 -3.53 -19.43
N GLU A 121 20.88 -3.18 -18.45
CA GLU A 121 21.24 -1.80 -18.12
C GLU A 121 22.27 -1.25 -19.12
N ASP A 122 22.04 -0.03 -19.60
CA ASP A 122 22.91 0.66 -20.58
C ASP A 122 23.93 1.60 -19.91
N THR A 123 23.71 1.95 -18.65
CA THR A 123 24.56 2.88 -17.89
C THR A 123 24.87 2.35 -16.48
N LEU A 124 25.96 2.85 -15.87
CA LEU A 124 26.28 2.51 -14.48
C LEU A 124 25.23 3.00 -13.48
N SER A 125 24.52 4.09 -13.77
CA SER A 125 23.40 4.58 -12.95
C SER A 125 22.23 3.59 -12.96
N GLU A 126 21.92 3.03 -14.12
CA GLU A 126 20.89 1.99 -14.25
C GLU A 126 21.33 0.69 -13.55
N CYS A 127 22.62 0.34 -13.61
CA CYS A 127 23.18 -0.78 -12.84
C CYS A 127 22.99 -0.57 -11.34
N ALA A 128 23.22 0.64 -10.81
CA ALA A 128 22.99 0.95 -9.40
C ALA A 128 21.51 0.81 -9.02
N ALA A 129 20.58 1.30 -9.85
CA ALA A 129 19.15 1.13 -9.63
C ALA A 129 18.73 -0.35 -9.65
N MET A 130 19.27 -1.14 -10.57
CA MET A 130 19.07 -2.59 -10.63
C MET A 130 19.57 -3.29 -9.36
N VAL A 131 20.74 -2.92 -8.85
CA VAL A 131 21.31 -3.47 -7.62
C VAL A 131 20.37 -3.24 -6.43
N ILE A 132 19.83 -2.03 -6.28
CA ILE A 132 18.87 -1.69 -5.22
C ILE A 132 17.60 -2.54 -5.36
N LYS A 133 17.02 -2.60 -6.55
CA LYS A 133 15.82 -3.40 -6.82
C LYS A 133 16.02 -4.89 -6.51
N LYS A 134 17.13 -5.48 -6.96
CA LYS A 134 17.47 -6.87 -6.64
C LYS A 134 17.69 -7.09 -5.13
N ALA A 135 18.27 -6.10 -4.43
CA ALA A 135 18.45 -6.17 -2.99
C ALA A 135 17.10 -6.20 -2.24
N ASP A 136 16.13 -5.39 -2.64
CA ASP A 136 14.79 -5.40 -2.06
C ASP A 136 14.05 -6.73 -2.32
N GLU A 137 14.11 -7.24 -3.55
CA GLU A 137 13.59 -8.57 -3.90
C GLU A 137 14.25 -9.69 -3.07
N ARG A 138 15.57 -9.60 -2.86
CA ARG A 138 16.33 -10.57 -2.06
C ARG A 138 15.94 -10.50 -0.58
N ALA A 139 15.81 -9.30 -0.02
CA ALA A 139 15.37 -9.09 1.36
C ALA A 139 13.99 -9.70 1.60
N SER A 140 13.04 -9.47 0.68
CA SER A 140 11.69 -10.04 0.74
C SER A 140 11.68 -11.57 0.66
N ASN A 141 12.55 -12.15 -0.21
CA ASN A 141 12.69 -13.60 -0.29
C ASN A 141 13.31 -14.20 0.98
N LEU A 142 14.31 -13.53 1.58
CA LEU A 142 14.89 -13.98 2.83
C LEU A 142 13.86 -13.99 3.96
N ALA A 143 12.96 -13.02 4.00
CA ALA A 143 11.90 -12.93 5.00
C ALA A 143 10.93 -14.12 4.97
N GLN A 144 10.71 -14.73 3.81
CA GLN A 144 9.81 -15.90 3.67
C GLN A 144 10.40 -17.21 4.22
N TYR A 145 11.72 -17.31 4.33
CA TYR A 145 12.40 -18.58 4.65
C TYR A 145 13.18 -18.57 5.95
N ILE A 146 13.29 -17.43 6.65
CA ILE A 146 14.25 -17.27 7.73
C ILE A 146 13.61 -16.64 8.95
N GLU A 147 13.50 -17.40 10.03
CA GLU A 147 12.86 -16.94 11.26
C GLU A 147 13.81 -16.26 12.27
N ASN A 148 15.10 -16.56 12.34
CA ASN A 148 15.99 -15.94 13.33
C ASN A 148 17.48 -16.01 12.95
N PHE A 149 18.06 -14.92 12.47
CA PHE A 149 19.51 -14.79 12.37
C PHE A 149 20.09 -13.82 13.39
N SER A 150 21.21 -14.20 13.99
CA SER A 150 22.05 -13.21 14.68
C SER A 150 22.67 -12.27 13.64
N PRO A 151 22.94 -10.99 14.00
CA PRO A 151 23.58 -10.05 13.07
C PRO A 151 24.88 -10.59 12.47
N LEU A 152 25.69 -11.26 13.29
CA LEU A 152 26.99 -11.83 12.86
C LEU A 152 26.80 -12.97 11.84
N SER A 153 25.84 -13.87 12.07
CA SER A 153 25.54 -14.97 11.14
C SER A 153 25.01 -14.45 9.80
N LEU A 154 24.25 -13.34 9.82
CA LEU A 154 23.73 -12.70 8.63
C LEU A 154 24.85 -12.07 7.79
N ILE A 155 25.79 -11.36 8.44
CA ILE A 155 26.95 -10.78 7.76
C ILE A 155 27.79 -11.88 7.13
N LEU A 156 28.13 -12.94 7.90
CA LEU A 156 28.92 -14.07 7.37
C LEU A 156 28.24 -14.71 6.16
N ARG A 157 26.93 -14.94 6.24
CA ARG A 157 26.14 -15.49 5.14
C ARG A 157 26.12 -14.56 3.92
N SER A 158 25.99 -13.25 4.13
CA SER A 158 26.01 -12.28 3.03
C SER A 158 27.33 -12.33 2.26
N VAL A 159 28.46 -12.43 2.96
CA VAL A 159 29.79 -12.55 2.35
C VAL A 159 29.92 -13.88 1.59
N ILE A 160 29.53 -15.00 2.19
CA ILE A 160 29.59 -16.31 1.53
C ILE A 160 28.75 -16.34 0.27
N CYS A 161 27.49 -15.88 0.36
CA CYS A 161 26.56 -15.88 -0.79
C CYS A 161 27.05 -14.93 -1.90
N SER A 162 27.52 -13.73 -1.57
CA SER A 162 28.02 -12.77 -2.56
C SER A 162 29.30 -13.27 -3.25
N THR A 163 30.21 -13.88 -2.49
CA THR A 163 31.43 -14.50 -3.04
C THR A 163 31.07 -15.65 -4.00
N LYS A 164 30.13 -16.51 -3.60
CA LYS A 164 29.61 -17.58 -4.46
C LYS A 164 29.05 -17.04 -5.76
N ILE A 165 28.21 -16.01 -5.70
CA ILE A 165 27.60 -15.37 -6.88
C ILE A 165 28.66 -14.74 -7.77
N PHE A 166 29.64 -14.04 -7.18
CA PHE A 166 30.73 -13.46 -7.93
C PHE A 166 31.52 -14.54 -8.69
N LEU A 167 32.01 -15.57 -7.98
CA LEU A 167 32.79 -16.66 -8.58
C LEU A 167 32.01 -17.39 -9.65
N GLN A 168 30.74 -17.64 -9.42
CA GLN A 168 29.86 -18.29 -10.36
C GLN A 168 29.69 -17.45 -11.64
N THR A 169 29.41 -16.14 -11.50
CA THR A 169 29.21 -15.24 -12.64
C THR A 169 30.50 -14.98 -13.39
N TYR A 170 31.58 -14.67 -12.67
CA TYR A 170 32.83 -14.24 -13.28
C TYR A 170 33.68 -15.41 -13.79
N ILE A 171 33.75 -16.52 -13.04
CA ILE A 171 34.59 -17.68 -13.40
C ILE A 171 33.78 -18.75 -14.12
N LEU A 172 32.75 -19.33 -13.48
CA LEU A 172 32.03 -20.47 -14.04
C LEU A 172 31.26 -20.10 -15.32
N ASN A 173 30.61 -18.94 -15.34
CA ASN A 173 29.90 -18.43 -16.50
C ASN A 173 30.83 -17.66 -17.47
N LYS A 174 32.15 -17.75 -17.27
CA LYS A 174 33.18 -17.15 -18.13
C LYS A 174 33.05 -15.62 -18.29
N GLY A 175 32.54 -14.93 -17.27
CA GLY A 175 32.42 -13.45 -17.28
C GLY A 175 33.74 -12.74 -17.51
N PHE A 176 34.87 -13.35 -17.09
CA PHE A 176 36.23 -12.83 -17.35
C PHE A 176 36.55 -12.65 -18.86
N LYS A 177 35.85 -13.38 -19.75
CA LYS A 177 36.01 -13.24 -21.20
C LYS A 177 35.25 -12.04 -21.78
N GLU A 178 34.39 -11.42 -21.01
CA GLU A 178 33.61 -10.26 -21.41
C GLU A 178 34.26 -8.92 -21.04
N GLY A 179 35.45 -8.95 -20.43
CA GLY A 179 36.20 -7.75 -20.06
C GLY A 179 35.53 -6.93 -18.96
N PHE A 180 35.49 -5.59 -19.14
CA PHE A 180 34.93 -4.66 -18.15
C PHE A 180 33.45 -4.93 -17.87
N GLU A 181 32.65 -5.24 -18.87
CA GLU A 181 31.22 -5.50 -18.72
C GLU A 181 30.97 -6.76 -17.89
N GLY A 182 31.79 -7.80 -18.09
CA GLY A 182 31.68 -9.06 -17.35
C GLY A 182 32.02 -8.92 -15.86
N ILE A 183 33.08 -8.17 -15.52
CA ILE A 183 33.41 -7.91 -14.11
C ILE A 183 32.38 -7.00 -13.46
N THR A 184 31.92 -5.94 -14.17
CA THR A 184 30.89 -5.02 -13.68
C THR A 184 29.60 -5.78 -13.36
N PHE A 185 29.16 -6.65 -14.26
CA PHE A 185 27.97 -7.48 -14.04
C PHE A 185 28.11 -8.41 -12.83
N ALA A 186 29.27 -9.06 -12.67
CA ALA A 186 29.54 -9.95 -11.53
C ALA A 186 29.57 -9.17 -10.21
N VAL A 187 30.21 -8.00 -10.17
CA VAL A 187 30.25 -7.12 -9.00
C VAL A 187 28.85 -6.62 -8.64
N CYS A 188 28.05 -6.16 -9.61
CA CYS A 188 26.69 -5.69 -9.36
C CYS A 188 25.81 -6.79 -8.74
N ASN A 189 25.89 -8.02 -9.24
CA ASN A 189 25.12 -9.13 -8.69
C ASN A 189 25.58 -9.52 -7.27
N ALA A 190 26.89 -9.57 -7.02
CA ALA A 190 27.43 -9.83 -5.69
C ALA A 190 27.06 -8.72 -4.70
N HIS A 191 27.08 -7.45 -5.14
CA HIS A 191 26.67 -6.31 -4.32
C HIS A 191 25.19 -6.36 -3.99
N ALA A 192 24.33 -6.71 -4.95
CA ALA A 192 22.91 -6.88 -4.72
C ALA A 192 22.61 -7.94 -3.64
N GLU A 193 23.39 -9.01 -3.59
CA GLU A 193 23.27 -10.05 -2.56
C GLU A 193 23.68 -9.54 -1.16
N ILE A 194 24.79 -8.77 -1.06
CA ILE A 194 25.19 -8.14 0.20
C ILE A 194 24.11 -7.17 0.67
N LEU A 195 23.71 -6.24 -0.20
CA LEU A 195 22.67 -5.26 0.14
C LEU A 195 21.37 -5.93 0.50
N GLY A 196 21.00 -7.04 -0.16
CA GLY A 196 19.78 -7.78 0.15
C GLY A 196 19.78 -8.33 1.58
N HIS A 197 20.91 -8.86 2.06
CA HIS A 197 21.04 -9.30 3.45
C HIS A 197 21.05 -8.13 4.44
N LEU A 198 21.71 -7.01 4.09
CA LEU A 198 21.72 -5.80 4.93
C LEU A 198 20.31 -5.16 4.96
N ARG A 199 19.63 -5.14 3.84
CA ARG A 199 18.25 -4.65 3.74
C ARG A 199 17.28 -5.54 4.51
N TYR A 200 17.47 -6.86 4.47
CA TYR A 200 16.75 -7.79 5.32
C TYR A 200 16.99 -7.47 6.81
N TYR A 201 18.24 -7.22 7.22
CA TYR A 201 18.54 -6.83 8.59
C TYR A 201 17.87 -5.51 8.98
N GLU A 202 17.95 -4.51 8.11
CA GLU A 202 17.35 -3.19 8.32
C GLU A 202 15.83 -3.30 8.47
N LEU A 203 15.16 -3.95 7.52
CA LEU A 203 13.69 -4.00 7.45
C LEU A 203 13.10 -4.99 8.46
N TYR A 204 13.74 -6.13 8.68
CA TYR A 204 13.12 -7.27 9.33
C TYR A 204 13.73 -7.63 10.69
N ILE A 205 14.94 -7.22 10.98
CA ILE A 205 15.58 -7.48 12.26
C ILE A 205 15.70 -6.20 13.10
N ARG A 206 16.19 -5.11 12.50
CA ARG A 206 16.37 -3.82 13.19
C ARG A 206 15.10 -2.98 13.21
N GLY A 207 14.31 -3.03 12.15
CA GLY A 207 12.99 -2.38 12.05
C GLY A 207 11.90 -3.00 12.92
N GLY A 208 12.22 -4.08 13.63
CA GLY A 208 11.31 -4.90 14.42
C GLY A 208 10.95 -6.19 13.65
N LYS A 209 10.93 -7.30 14.37
CA LYS A 209 10.53 -8.60 13.82
C LYS A 209 9.22 -8.44 13.05
N LEU A 210 9.25 -8.67 11.74
CA LEU A 210 8.03 -8.92 10.99
C LEU A 210 7.21 -9.99 11.70
N LEU A 211 5.92 -9.89 11.51
CA LEU A 211 4.92 -10.79 12.02
C LEU A 211 5.46 -12.20 12.23
N HIS A 212 5.40 -12.70 13.46
CA HIS A 212 5.52 -14.12 13.71
C HIS A 212 4.31 -14.80 13.04
N GLY A 213 4.52 -15.34 11.84
CA GLY A 213 3.48 -16.02 11.07
C GLY A 213 3.26 -15.46 9.66
N ASN A 214 2.42 -16.14 8.89
CA ASN A 214 2.01 -15.73 7.55
C ASN A 214 0.92 -14.65 7.66
N LEU A 215 0.97 -13.60 6.85
CA LEU A 215 -0.09 -12.58 6.77
C LEU A 215 -1.49 -13.18 6.54
N SER A 216 -1.56 -14.26 5.75
CA SER A 216 -2.81 -14.97 5.48
C SER A 216 -3.40 -15.71 6.70
N SER A 217 -2.63 -15.87 7.78
CA SER A 217 -3.10 -16.49 9.02
C SER A 217 -3.59 -15.48 10.05
N LEU A 218 -3.61 -14.18 9.74
CA LEU A 218 -4.15 -13.16 10.62
C LEU A 218 -5.68 -13.22 10.61
N GLU A 219 -6.27 -13.54 11.75
CA GLU A 219 -7.71 -13.59 11.93
C GLU A 219 -8.25 -12.29 12.57
N ASN A 220 -7.50 -11.71 13.52
CA ASN A 220 -7.96 -10.57 14.30
C ASN A 220 -6.89 -9.46 14.40
N ILE A 221 -7.21 -8.28 13.90
CA ILE A 221 -6.37 -7.07 13.98
C ILE A 221 -7.05 -6.02 14.87
N LEU A 222 -6.29 -5.44 15.80
CA LEU A 222 -6.70 -4.26 16.54
C LEU A 222 -5.93 -3.03 16.08
N ILE A 223 -6.65 -1.97 15.71
CA ILE A 223 -6.07 -0.65 15.43
C ILE A 223 -6.40 0.28 16.60
N ILE A 224 -5.38 0.91 17.17
CA ILE A 224 -5.52 1.89 18.26
C ILE A 224 -5.26 3.29 17.72
N LYS A 225 -6.30 4.15 17.71
CA LYS A 225 -6.25 5.54 17.27
C LYS A 225 -6.97 6.44 18.29
N LEU A 226 -6.32 6.69 19.43
CA LEU A 226 -6.85 7.56 20.49
C LEU A 226 -6.50 9.02 20.18
N ARG A 227 -7.14 9.58 19.15
CA ARG A 227 -6.95 10.94 18.63
C ARG A 227 -8.28 11.62 18.36
N ASP A 228 -8.25 12.90 18.00
CA ASP A 228 -9.44 13.69 17.70
C ASP A 228 -10.06 13.27 16.34
N ILE A 229 -11.24 13.80 16.05
CA ILE A 229 -12.09 13.40 14.91
C ILE A 229 -11.32 13.44 13.59
N GLY A 230 -10.65 14.53 13.25
CA GLY A 230 -9.88 14.68 12.03
C GLY A 230 -8.79 13.61 11.88
N ASP A 231 -7.99 13.37 12.93
CA ASP A 231 -6.97 12.31 12.93
C ASP A 231 -7.57 10.92 12.70
N ASN A 232 -8.78 10.67 13.17
CA ASN A 232 -9.48 9.39 12.96
C ASN A 232 -9.96 9.25 11.52
N ILE A 233 -10.43 10.33 10.89
CA ILE A 233 -10.78 10.33 9.45
C ILE A 233 -9.53 10.00 8.62
N LEU A 234 -8.39 10.62 8.92
CA LEU A 234 -7.12 10.40 8.22
C LEU A 234 -6.55 8.98 8.39
N SER A 235 -7.09 8.15 9.31
CA SER A 235 -6.70 6.74 9.47
C SER A 235 -7.58 5.76 8.66
N THR A 236 -8.69 6.22 8.08
CA THR A 236 -9.59 5.34 7.30
C THR A 236 -8.92 4.68 6.08
N PRO A 237 -7.96 5.32 5.39
CA PRO A 237 -7.21 4.65 4.32
C PRO A 237 -6.44 3.41 4.81
N LEU A 238 -5.86 3.43 6.02
CA LEU A 238 -5.19 2.26 6.59
C LEU A 238 -6.17 1.09 6.76
N ILE A 239 -7.36 1.36 7.29
CA ILE A 239 -8.41 0.35 7.52
C ILE A 239 -8.83 -0.31 6.22
N ARG A 240 -9.17 0.51 5.21
CA ARG A 240 -9.57 0.04 3.88
C ARG A 240 -8.49 -0.81 3.23
N ASN A 241 -7.24 -0.35 3.25
CA ASN A 241 -6.14 -1.08 2.64
C ASN A 241 -5.85 -2.40 3.35
N LEU A 242 -5.95 -2.45 4.70
CA LEU A 242 -5.85 -3.71 5.44
C LEU A 242 -6.95 -4.68 5.01
N LYS A 243 -8.21 -4.24 4.96
CA LYS A 243 -9.33 -5.10 4.55
C LYS A 243 -9.23 -5.54 3.09
N HIS A 244 -8.67 -4.69 2.21
CA HIS A 244 -8.40 -5.04 0.81
C HIS A 244 -7.38 -6.18 0.67
N HIS A 245 -6.27 -6.11 1.41
CA HIS A 245 -5.22 -7.13 1.35
C HIS A 245 -5.55 -8.37 2.18
N LEU A 246 -6.35 -8.22 3.23
CA LEU A 246 -6.71 -9.24 4.21
C LEU A 246 -8.25 -9.31 4.34
N PRO A 247 -8.97 -9.75 3.31
CA PRO A 247 -10.44 -9.65 3.27
C PRO A 247 -11.13 -10.50 4.35
N ASN A 248 -10.52 -11.59 4.76
CA ASN A 248 -11.08 -12.51 5.76
C ASN A 248 -10.71 -12.16 7.21
N THR A 249 -9.85 -11.17 7.42
CA THR A 249 -9.40 -10.75 8.74
C THR A 249 -10.42 -9.81 9.38
N SER A 250 -10.75 -10.07 10.64
CA SER A 250 -11.58 -9.18 11.46
C SER A 250 -10.76 -7.96 11.91
N ILE A 251 -11.28 -6.75 11.64
CA ILE A 251 -10.64 -5.50 12.01
C ILE A 251 -11.42 -4.82 13.13
N SER A 252 -10.75 -4.63 14.25
CA SER A 252 -11.25 -3.92 15.42
C SER A 252 -10.60 -2.54 15.53
N ILE A 253 -11.34 -1.53 15.95
CA ILE A 253 -10.85 -0.17 16.20
C ILE A 253 -11.05 0.21 17.66
N LEU A 254 -10.04 0.77 18.30
CA LEU A 254 -10.14 1.44 19.59
C LEU A 254 -9.91 2.94 19.40
N THR A 255 -10.93 3.75 19.71
CA THR A 255 -10.86 5.21 19.62
C THR A 255 -11.55 5.89 20.79
N TRP A 256 -11.48 7.23 20.85
CA TRP A 256 -12.27 8.01 21.82
C TRP A 256 -13.75 7.90 21.55
N SER A 257 -14.56 7.88 22.61
CA SER A 257 -16.03 7.75 22.52
C SER A 257 -16.67 8.78 21.60
N TYR A 258 -16.16 10.02 21.56
CA TYR A 258 -16.67 11.07 20.68
C TYR A 258 -16.24 10.93 19.21
N SER A 259 -15.23 10.11 18.93
CA SER A 259 -14.76 9.83 17.56
C SER A 259 -15.37 8.55 16.97
N VAL A 260 -16.05 7.74 17.77
CA VAL A 260 -16.73 6.49 17.31
C VAL A 260 -17.65 6.74 16.10
N PRO A 261 -18.43 7.84 16.04
CA PRO A 261 -19.33 8.10 14.90
C PRO A 261 -18.65 8.15 13.53
N ILE A 262 -17.33 8.40 13.46
CA ILE A 262 -16.56 8.37 12.20
C ILE A 262 -16.48 6.96 11.62
N PHE A 263 -16.44 5.96 12.47
CA PHE A 263 -16.26 4.55 12.10
C PHE A 263 -17.56 3.75 12.03
N GLU A 264 -18.66 4.31 12.53
CA GLU A 264 -19.97 3.67 12.44
C GLU A 264 -20.36 3.41 10.98
N LYS A 265 -20.96 2.24 10.73
CA LYS A 265 -21.39 1.77 9.41
C LYS A 265 -20.24 1.56 8.39
N ASN A 266 -18.98 1.62 8.82
CA ASN A 266 -17.87 1.30 7.94
C ASN A 266 -17.83 -0.23 7.71
N PRO A 267 -17.99 -0.71 6.45
CA PRO A 267 -18.05 -2.14 6.15
C PRO A 267 -16.70 -2.86 6.33
N HIS A 268 -15.64 -2.10 6.55
CA HIS A 268 -14.28 -2.62 6.77
C HIS A 268 -13.96 -2.87 8.25
N ILE A 269 -14.88 -2.52 9.17
CA ILE A 269 -14.70 -2.61 10.61
C ILE A 269 -15.70 -3.59 11.20
N ASP A 270 -15.20 -4.58 11.93
CA ASP A 270 -16.03 -5.61 12.53
C ASP A 270 -16.38 -5.25 13.99
N HIS A 271 -15.46 -4.60 14.74
CA HIS A 271 -15.67 -4.23 16.14
C HIS A 271 -15.18 -2.82 16.46
N LEU A 272 -15.98 -2.07 17.27
CA LEU A 272 -15.65 -0.72 17.73
C LEU A 272 -15.52 -0.69 19.25
N PHE A 273 -14.30 -0.51 19.73
CA PHE A 273 -14.00 -0.24 21.13
C PHE A 273 -13.90 1.25 21.38
N ARG A 274 -14.36 1.70 22.54
CA ARG A 274 -14.41 3.11 22.89
C ARG A 274 -13.87 3.38 24.28
N LEU A 275 -13.22 4.53 24.43
CA LEU A 275 -12.74 5.02 25.71
C LEU A 275 -13.06 6.51 25.84
N SER A 276 -13.45 6.98 27.02
CA SER A 276 -13.63 8.41 27.26
C SER A 276 -12.25 9.14 27.24
N LYS A 277 -12.23 10.41 26.84
CA LYS A 277 -10.96 11.20 26.72
C LYS A 277 -10.17 11.28 28.03
N ASN A 278 -10.89 11.31 29.17
CA ASN A 278 -10.30 11.30 30.51
C ASN A 278 -10.78 10.04 31.26
N PRO A 279 -10.22 8.86 30.95
CA PRO A 279 -10.72 7.61 31.51
C PRO A 279 -10.26 7.43 32.95
N SER A 280 -11.16 6.91 33.80
CA SER A 280 -10.79 6.44 35.14
C SER A 280 -9.90 5.18 35.05
N SER A 281 -9.15 4.88 36.11
CA SER A 281 -8.37 3.65 36.19
C SER A 281 -9.24 2.40 36.04
N GLU A 282 -10.46 2.45 36.56
CA GLU A 282 -11.46 1.38 36.44
C GLU A 282 -11.89 1.17 34.98
N SER A 283 -12.21 2.25 34.25
CA SER A 283 -12.56 2.20 32.83
C SER A 283 -11.43 1.61 31.99
N ILE A 284 -10.18 1.95 32.29
CA ILE A 284 -9.00 1.39 31.61
C ILE A 284 -8.90 -0.10 31.91
N THR A 285 -9.05 -0.52 33.17
CA THR A 285 -8.98 -1.93 33.56
C THR A 285 -10.09 -2.74 32.91
N LYS A 286 -11.33 -2.22 32.89
CA LYS A 286 -12.46 -2.84 32.19
C LYS A 286 -12.17 -3.06 30.71
N LEU A 287 -11.69 -2.01 30.02
CA LEU A 287 -11.32 -2.11 28.61
C LEU A 287 -10.16 -3.10 28.38
N GLN A 288 -9.14 -3.12 29.25
CA GLN A 288 -8.06 -4.09 29.17
C GLN A 288 -8.53 -5.54 29.28
N ASN A 289 -9.47 -5.81 30.18
CA ASN A 289 -10.08 -7.13 30.33
C ASN A 289 -10.90 -7.51 29.08
N GLU A 290 -11.67 -6.56 28.54
CA GLU A 290 -12.43 -6.72 27.31
C GLU A 290 -11.51 -7.03 26.12
N LEU A 291 -10.46 -6.21 25.90
CA LEU A 291 -9.49 -6.44 24.82
C LEU A 291 -8.71 -7.75 25.00
N SER A 292 -8.49 -8.20 26.23
CA SER A 292 -7.79 -9.46 26.51
C SER A 292 -8.61 -10.70 26.18
N SER A 293 -9.95 -10.59 26.09
CA SER A 293 -10.84 -11.68 25.68
C SER A 293 -10.81 -11.90 24.14
N PHE A 294 -10.35 -10.90 23.39
CA PHE A 294 -10.09 -11.02 21.96
C PHE A 294 -8.67 -11.53 21.73
N ASN A 295 -8.52 -12.57 20.96
CA ASN A 295 -7.21 -13.10 20.56
C ASN A 295 -6.70 -12.31 19.36
N PHE A 296 -6.08 -11.15 19.60
CA PHE A 296 -5.51 -10.35 18.53
C PHE A 296 -4.18 -10.93 18.07
N ASP A 297 -4.08 -11.20 16.77
CA ASP A 297 -2.83 -11.64 16.11
C ASP A 297 -1.89 -10.47 15.85
N LEU A 298 -2.47 -9.28 15.59
CA LEU A 298 -1.76 -8.05 15.30
C LEU A 298 -2.42 -6.86 15.99
N VAL A 299 -1.62 -6.00 16.60
CA VAL A 299 -2.06 -4.69 17.08
C VAL A 299 -1.28 -3.60 16.38
N ILE A 300 -1.98 -2.65 15.77
CA ILE A 300 -1.41 -1.47 15.12
C ILE A 300 -1.79 -0.23 15.94
N SER A 301 -0.80 0.48 16.45
CA SER A 301 -1.02 1.77 17.09
C SER A 301 -0.44 2.89 16.23
N THR A 302 -1.30 3.67 15.60
CA THR A 302 -0.87 4.78 14.74
C THR A 302 -0.49 6.03 15.53
N HIS A 303 -0.56 5.94 16.85
CA HIS A 303 -0.22 7.03 17.76
C HIS A 303 0.50 6.53 19.00
N SER A 304 1.69 7.07 19.26
CA SER A 304 2.46 6.80 20.47
C SER A 304 2.00 7.67 21.64
N GLY A 305 1.74 7.05 22.78
CA GLY A 305 1.37 7.75 24.00
C GLY A 305 1.47 6.84 25.21
N GLY A 306 1.45 7.41 26.41
CA GLY A 306 1.48 6.63 27.65
C GLY A 306 0.26 5.69 27.79
N LEU A 307 -0.92 6.16 27.39
CA LEU A 307 -2.14 5.36 27.47
C LEU A 307 -2.20 4.22 26.43
N PRO A 308 -1.94 4.42 25.13
CA PRO A 308 -1.79 3.30 24.19
C PRO A 308 -0.78 2.26 24.66
N SER A 309 0.39 2.68 25.13
CA SER A 309 1.42 1.76 25.64
C SER A 309 0.94 0.98 26.88
N ARG A 310 0.20 1.61 27.79
CA ARG A 310 -0.40 0.94 28.96
C ARG A 310 -1.46 -0.09 28.56
N LEU A 311 -2.29 0.22 27.58
CA LEU A 311 -3.29 -0.72 27.04
C LEU A 311 -2.60 -1.92 26.39
N LEU A 312 -1.61 -1.65 25.53
CA LEU A 312 -0.84 -2.69 24.82
C LEU A 312 -0.09 -3.65 25.76
N SER A 313 0.34 -3.20 26.94
CA SER A 313 1.09 -4.04 27.87
C SER A 313 0.30 -5.26 28.35
N LYS A 314 -1.04 -5.21 28.29
CA LYS A 314 -1.95 -6.29 28.73
C LYS A 314 -2.43 -7.17 27.57
N ILE A 315 -2.33 -6.71 26.33
CA ILE A 315 -2.74 -7.51 25.17
C ILE A 315 -1.63 -8.53 24.85
N LYS A 316 -1.99 -9.80 24.89
CA LYS A 316 -1.09 -10.92 24.60
C LYS A 316 -1.03 -11.14 23.08
N THR A 317 -0.11 -10.45 22.41
CA THR A 317 0.26 -10.75 21.03
C THR A 317 1.74 -10.46 20.82
N SER A 318 2.38 -11.22 19.96
CA SER A 318 3.78 -11.00 19.56
C SER A 318 3.94 -9.90 18.51
N ASN A 319 2.85 -9.51 17.85
CA ASN A 319 2.87 -8.59 16.71
C ASN A 319 2.24 -7.24 17.09
N LYS A 320 3.07 -6.24 17.38
CA LYS A 320 2.65 -4.89 17.77
C LYS A 320 3.39 -3.85 16.96
N ILE A 321 2.70 -3.20 16.03
CA ILE A 321 3.23 -2.16 15.15
C ILE A 321 2.94 -0.78 15.72
N ASN A 322 3.90 0.13 15.64
CA ASN A 322 3.72 1.52 15.99
C ASN A 322 4.50 2.45 15.06
N ASN A 323 3.98 3.65 14.86
CA ASN A 323 4.76 4.74 14.30
C ASN A 323 5.93 5.07 15.24
N PHE A 324 7.12 5.31 14.64
CA PHE A 324 8.31 5.64 15.41
C PHE A 324 8.10 6.93 16.23
N TYR A 325 8.45 6.85 17.53
CA TYR A 325 8.44 8.00 18.42
C TYR A 325 9.57 7.87 19.44
N ARG A 326 10.50 8.82 19.50
CA ARG A 326 11.63 8.80 20.44
C ARG A 326 11.14 8.56 21.88
N GLY A 327 11.72 7.56 22.55
CA GLY A 327 11.49 7.26 23.95
C GLY A 327 10.17 6.59 24.33
N ARG A 328 9.32 6.19 23.36
CA ARG A 328 8.00 5.60 23.61
C ARG A 328 7.77 4.23 22.95
N ASN A 329 8.85 3.48 22.72
CA ASN A 329 8.83 2.29 21.87
C ASN A 329 8.83 0.95 22.64
N LYS A 330 8.75 0.98 23.98
CA LYS A 330 9.03 -0.17 24.86
C LYS A 330 8.13 -1.41 24.65
N HIS A 331 6.92 -1.22 24.12
CA HIS A 331 5.92 -2.29 24.02
C HIS A 331 5.60 -2.72 22.59
N TYR A 332 6.38 -2.26 21.63
CA TYR A 332 6.17 -2.53 20.21
C TYR A 332 7.23 -3.49 19.68
N THR A 333 6.82 -4.37 18.78
CA THR A 333 7.70 -5.34 18.12
C THR A 333 8.21 -4.83 16.80
N VAL A 334 7.41 -4.01 16.11
CA VAL A 334 7.77 -3.35 14.86
C VAL A 334 7.54 -1.85 15.01
N LEU A 335 8.56 -1.06 14.65
CA LEU A 335 8.46 0.39 14.55
C LEU A 335 8.54 0.75 13.07
N THR A 336 7.64 1.60 12.61
CA THR A 336 7.77 2.17 11.27
C THR A 336 9.02 3.07 11.23
N ASN A 337 9.56 3.28 10.05
CA ASN A 337 10.70 4.18 9.88
C ASN A 337 10.39 5.56 10.48
N GLU A 338 11.41 6.24 11.03
CA GLU A 338 11.30 7.63 11.42
C GLU A 338 10.86 8.42 10.18
N SER A 339 9.56 8.74 10.14
CA SER A 339 9.03 9.44 8.98
C SER A 339 9.58 10.86 8.96
N ASP A 340 9.96 11.34 7.79
CA ASP A 340 10.26 12.74 7.58
C ASP A 340 9.16 13.59 8.21
N TYR A 341 9.56 14.65 8.90
CA TYR A 341 8.67 15.56 9.62
C TYR A 341 7.53 16.11 8.74
N TYR A 342 7.71 16.10 7.43
CA TYR A 342 6.78 16.63 6.43
C TYR A 342 5.78 15.62 5.85
N ARG A 343 5.78 14.36 6.28
CA ARG A 343 4.78 13.37 5.79
C ARG A 343 3.41 13.64 6.39
N SER A 344 2.38 13.53 5.55
CA SER A 344 0.99 13.65 5.99
C SER A 344 0.63 12.58 7.03
N SER A 345 -0.40 12.82 7.84
CA SER A 345 -0.89 11.84 8.81
C SER A 345 -1.36 10.54 8.13
N ILE A 346 -1.96 10.62 6.94
CA ILE A 346 -2.35 9.46 6.13
C ILE A 346 -1.13 8.60 5.81
N GLU A 347 -0.06 9.22 5.28
CA GLU A 347 1.14 8.48 4.89
C GLU A 347 1.83 7.83 6.09
N ARG A 348 1.84 8.52 7.24
CA ARG A 348 2.40 7.95 8.49
C ARG A 348 1.58 6.75 8.99
N ASP A 349 0.26 6.78 8.88
CA ASP A 349 -0.58 5.65 9.25
C ASP A 349 -0.39 4.49 8.25
N LEU A 350 -0.26 4.79 6.95
CA LEU A 350 0.02 3.80 5.90
C LEU A 350 1.44 3.19 6.01
N ASP A 351 2.38 3.82 6.70
CA ASP A 351 3.67 3.18 7.00
C ASP A 351 3.51 1.94 7.90
N CYS A 352 2.45 1.88 8.72
CA CYS A 352 2.12 0.65 9.44
C CYS A 352 1.71 -0.48 8.49
N LEU A 353 1.01 -0.17 7.40
CA LEU A 353 0.69 -1.15 6.36
C LEU A 353 1.96 -1.59 5.61
N ARG A 354 2.81 -0.63 5.22
CA ARG A 354 4.08 -0.91 4.53
C ARG A 354 5.03 -1.76 5.37
N SER A 355 4.99 -1.61 6.70
CA SER A 355 5.77 -2.45 7.61
C SER A 355 5.34 -3.93 7.59
N LEU A 356 4.15 -4.23 7.05
CA LEU A 356 3.67 -5.58 6.76
C LEU A 356 4.08 -6.08 5.37
N GLY A 357 4.82 -5.29 4.59
CA GLY A 357 5.14 -5.59 3.18
C GLY A 357 3.95 -5.39 2.23
N LEU A 358 2.91 -4.65 2.65
CA LEU A 358 1.72 -4.35 1.87
C LEU A 358 1.78 -2.91 1.34
N GLU A 359 1.47 -2.71 0.06
CA GLU A 359 1.43 -1.37 -0.54
C GLU A 359 0.01 -0.81 -0.57
N PRO A 360 -0.17 0.49 -0.29
CA PRO A 360 -1.48 1.12 -0.34
C PRO A 360 -2.06 1.10 -1.76
N VAL A 361 -3.31 0.68 -1.89
CA VAL A 361 -4.06 0.71 -3.17
C VAL A 361 -4.77 2.05 -3.33
N ASN A 362 -5.15 2.66 -2.20
CA ASN A 362 -5.91 3.91 -2.18
C ASN A 362 -5.59 4.70 -0.89
N THR A 363 -5.46 6.02 -1.03
CA THR A 363 -5.14 6.94 0.06
C THR A 363 -6.28 7.90 0.43
N HIS A 364 -7.45 7.79 -0.23
CA HIS A 364 -8.60 8.66 0.06
C HIS A 364 -9.25 8.29 1.40
N THR A 365 -9.62 9.30 2.15
CA THR A 365 -10.42 9.17 3.38
C THR A 365 -11.87 8.78 3.05
N GLU A 366 -12.56 8.18 4.00
CA GLU A 366 -13.96 7.76 3.82
C GLU A 366 -14.73 7.78 5.14
N ILE A 367 -15.99 8.18 5.07
CA ILE A 367 -16.99 8.03 6.13
C ILE A 367 -18.26 7.47 5.49
N PHE A 368 -18.81 6.42 6.05
CA PHE A 368 -20.01 5.77 5.54
C PHE A 368 -21.25 6.32 6.21
N ILE A 369 -22.20 6.81 5.40
CA ILE A 369 -23.53 7.26 5.83
C ILE A 369 -24.61 6.45 5.11
N ASP A 370 -25.77 6.27 5.75
CA ASP A 370 -26.88 5.54 5.15
C ASP A 370 -27.93 6.46 4.53
N LYS A 371 -28.90 5.83 3.87
CA LYS A 371 -29.99 6.54 3.20
C LYS A 371 -30.85 7.38 4.17
N ASN A 372 -31.02 6.95 5.42
CA ASN A 372 -31.81 7.67 6.40
C ASN A 372 -31.12 8.96 6.82
N GLU A 373 -29.80 8.93 6.99
CA GLU A 373 -28.99 10.09 7.31
C GLU A 373 -28.97 11.10 6.16
N ILE A 374 -28.89 10.63 4.91
CA ILE A 374 -28.99 11.46 3.72
C ILE A 374 -30.39 12.10 3.61
N SER A 375 -31.44 11.32 3.80
CA SER A 375 -32.82 11.81 3.76
C SER A 375 -33.05 12.86 4.86
N TRP A 376 -32.57 12.60 6.07
CA TRP A 376 -32.63 13.56 7.17
C TRP A 376 -31.93 14.89 6.82
N ALA A 377 -30.73 14.84 6.25
CA ALA A 377 -29.99 16.04 5.87
C ALA A 377 -30.75 16.87 4.84
N ARG A 378 -31.33 16.25 3.81
CA ARG A 378 -32.16 16.91 2.77
C ARG A 378 -33.40 17.57 3.36
N GLU A 379 -34.10 16.87 4.26
CA GLU A 379 -35.29 17.37 4.93
C GLU A 379 -34.95 18.59 5.80
N VAL A 380 -33.98 18.49 6.66
CA VAL A 380 -33.54 19.60 7.55
C VAL A 380 -33.02 20.80 6.75
N MET A 381 -32.30 20.60 5.66
CA MET A 381 -31.84 21.66 4.78
C MET A 381 -33.03 22.37 4.13
N LYS A 382 -34.02 21.62 3.62
CA LYS A 382 -35.27 22.16 3.05
C LYS A 382 -36.09 22.91 4.08
N ASP A 383 -36.26 22.38 5.28
CA ASP A 383 -37.01 23.01 6.38
C ASP A 383 -36.41 24.33 6.82
N LYS A 384 -35.10 24.47 6.66
CA LYS A 384 -34.36 25.73 6.88
C LYS A 384 -34.45 26.70 5.68
N GLY A 385 -35.21 26.39 4.65
CA GLY A 385 -35.42 27.25 3.50
C GLY A 385 -34.37 27.18 2.42
N LEU A 386 -33.48 26.15 2.42
CA LEU A 386 -32.51 25.97 1.35
C LEU A 386 -33.16 25.41 0.09
N ASP A 387 -32.79 25.98 -1.04
CA ASP A 387 -33.31 25.61 -2.36
C ASP A 387 -32.50 24.41 -2.93
N PRO A 388 -33.13 23.24 -3.15
CA PRO A 388 -32.41 22.05 -3.65
C PRO A 388 -31.93 22.18 -5.11
N THR A 389 -32.35 23.24 -5.82
CA THR A 389 -31.91 23.49 -7.21
C THR A 389 -30.62 24.32 -7.27
N LYS A 390 -30.25 24.96 -6.17
CA LYS A 390 -29.00 25.75 -6.05
C LYS A 390 -27.84 24.92 -5.57
N LYS A 391 -26.64 25.30 -6.02
CA LYS A 391 -25.39 24.76 -5.48
C LYS A 391 -25.19 25.23 -4.06
N THR A 392 -25.01 24.28 -3.14
CA THR A 392 -24.84 24.58 -1.72
C THR A 392 -23.34 24.57 -1.35
N ILE A 393 -22.87 25.69 -0.80
CA ILE A 393 -21.51 25.86 -0.36
C ILE A 393 -21.49 25.89 1.17
N LEU A 394 -20.84 24.90 1.77
CA LEU A 394 -20.68 24.85 3.22
C LEU A 394 -19.43 25.62 3.65
N ILE A 395 -19.60 26.47 4.65
CA ILE A 395 -18.54 27.27 5.27
C ILE A 395 -18.34 26.82 6.71
N HIS A 396 -17.10 26.45 7.07
CA HIS A 396 -16.72 26.22 8.47
C HIS A 396 -15.67 27.24 8.91
N PRO A 397 -16.11 28.38 9.53
CA PRO A 397 -15.24 29.54 9.74
C PRO A 397 -14.39 29.47 11.03
N THR A 398 -14.43 28.37 11.76
CA THR A 398 -13.72 28.17 13.03
C THR A 398 -12.68 27.08 12.95
N ALA A 399 -11.74 27.03 13.90
CA ALA A 399 -10.79 25.96 14.07
C ALA A 399 -10.49 25.72 15.55
N GLY A 400 -9.99 24.55 15.91
CA GLY A 400 -9.65 24.20 17.29
C GLY A 400 -8.53 25.05 17.92
N VAL A 401 -7.77 25.81 17.10
CA VAL A 401 -6.76 26.80 17.54
C VAL A 401 -6.83 28.03 16.65
N THR A 402 -6.83 29.18 17.27
CA THR A 402 -7.02 30.48 16.61
C THR A 402 -6.00 30.79 15.50
N ILE A 403 -4.77 30.28 15.61
CA ILE A 403 -3.74 30.51 14.59
C ILE A 403 -4.07 29.84 13.24
N ARG A 404 -5.01 28.89 13.22
CA ARG A 404 -5.48 28.21 12.01
C ARG A 404 -6.73 28.87 11.43
N GLU A 405 -7.27 29.87 12.09
CA GLU A 405 -8.48 30.52 11.63
C GLU A 405 -8.18 31.64 10.63
N TRP A 406 -8.82 31.58 9.48
CA TRP A 406 -8.93 32.73 8.61
C TRP A 406 -9.87 33.75 9.22
N PRO A 407 -9.59 35.07 9.16
CA PRO A 407 -10.44 36.07 9.83
C PRO A 407 -11.90 36.01 9.43
N LEU A 408 -12.81 36.05 10.42
CA LEU A 408 -14.25 35.93 10.21
C LEU A 408 -14.81 36.95 9.21
N GLU A 409 -14.25 38.18 9.22
CA GLU A 409 -14.61 39.23 8.25
C GLU A 409 -14.28 38.87 6.81
N LYS A 410 -13.28 38.02 6.58
CA LYS A 410 -12.94 37.52 5.26
C LYS A 410 -13.92 36.44 4.81
N PHE A 411 -14.35 35.57 5.74
CA PHE A 411 -15.43 34.62 5.47
C PHE A 411 -16.72 35.37 5.14
N LYS A 412 -17.05 36.45 5.87
CA LYS A 412 -18.21 37.30 5.58
C LYS A 412 -18.16 37.86 4.16
N GLN A 413 -17.04 38.46 3.75
CA GLN A 413 -16.84 38.97 2.38
C GLN A 413 -17.00 37.87 1.34
N LEU A 414 -16.43 36.69 1.59
CA LEU A 414 -16.54 35.53 0.70
C LEU A 414 -17.99 35.09 0.53
N ILE A 415 -18.74 34.92 1.64
CA ILE A 415 -20.15 34.49 1.62
C ILE A 415 -21.00 35.51 0.82
N LYS A 416 -20.83 36.83 1.08
CA LYS A 416 -21.52 37.87 0.30
C LYS A 416 -21.22 37.76 -1.19
N THR A 417 -19.99 37.51 -1.57
CA THR A 417 -19.59 37.34 -2.97
C THR A 417 -20.20 36.10 -3.59
N LEU A 418 -20.20 34.99 -2.88
CA LEU A 418 -20.77 33.72 -3.34
C LEU A 418 -22.29 33.82 -3.53
N ASN A 419 -23.00 34.51 -2.62
CA ASN A 419 -24.44 34.67 -2.66
C ASN A 419 -24.90 35.68 -3.71
N GLN A 420 -24.01 36.48 -4.31
CA GLN A 420 -24.37 37.31 -5.50
C GLN A 420 -24.70 36.44 -6.70
N ASN A 421 -24.22 35.21 -6.78
CA ASN A 421 -24.61 34.27 -7.80
C ASN A 421 -25.96 33.63 -7.45
N THR A 422 -26.97 33.86 -8.23
CA THR A 422 -28.33 33.34 -8.00
C THR A 422 -28.43 31.82 -8.07
N LYS A 423 -27.40 31.14 -8.59
CA LYS A 423 -27.31 29.66 -8.68
C LYS A 423 -26.64 29.02 -7.47
N THR A 424 -26.17 29.83 -6.53
CA THR A 424 -25.47 29.34 -5.32
C THR A 424 -26.18 29.81 -4.06
N GLN A 425 -26.00 29.08 -2.97
CA GLN A 425 -26.39 29.43 -1.62
C GLN A 425 -25.31 28.97 -0.64
N SER A 426 -25.09 29.71 0.42
CA SER A 426 -24.08 29.38 1.43
C SER A 426 -24.77 28.97 2.73
N ILE A 427 -24.19 28.00 3.40
CA ILE A 427 -24.53 27.61 4.77
C ILE A 427 -23.27 27.65 5.64
N ALA A 428 -23.42 27.83 6.93
CA ALA A 428 -22.32 27.72 7.88
C ALA A 428 -22.56 26.56 8.84
N ILE A 429 -21.47 25.91 9.29
CA ILE A 429 -21.51 24.91 10.33
C ILE A 429 -20.48 25.24 11.40
N CYS A 430 -20.84 25.00 12.66
CA CYS A 430 -19.95 25.17 13.81
C CYS A 430 -20.43 24.32 14.99
N THR A 431 -19.61 24.21 16.01
CA THR A 431 -20.04 23.62 17.28
C THR A 431 -20.93 24.59 18.09
N GLU A 432 -21.66 24.08 19.07
CA GLU A 432 -22.45 24.91 19.97
C GLU A 432 -21.58 25.95 20.72
N LEU A 433 -20.34 25.59 21.07
CA LEU A 433 -19.39 26.48 21.75
C LEU A 433 -18.93 27.62 20.85
N GLU A 434 -18.89 27.44 19.55
CA GLU A 434 -18.43 28.41 18.56
C GLU A 434 -19.59 29.27 18.01
N TYR A 435 -20.83 28.86 18.29
CA TYR A 435 -22.03 29.48 17.72
C TYR A 435 -22.11 30.99 18.03
N SER A 436 -21.76 31.42 19.25
CA SER A 436 -21.80 32.84 19.60
C SER A 436 -20.92 33.71 18.71
N LYS A 437 -19.76 33.17 18.29
CA LYS A 437 -18.83 33.82 17.38
C LYS A 437 -19.36 33.82 15.95
N VAL A 438 -19.80 32.65 15.46
CA VAL A 438 -20.27 32.46 14.07
C VAL A 438 -21.59 33.23 13.84
N LYS A 439 -22.45 33.33 14.84
CA LYS A 439 -23.71 34.07 14.79
C LYS A 439 -23.56 35.51 14.34
N THR A 440 -22.43 36.18 14.63
CA THR A 440 -22.17 37.56 14.19
C THR A 440 -22.16 37.72 12.66
N LEU A 441 -22.04 36.65 11.90
CA LEU A 441 -22.21 36.70 10.45
C LEU A 441 -23.66 37.07 10.04
N LEU A 442 -24.65 36.72 10.87
CA LEU A 442 -26.07 37.03 10.60
C LEU A 442 -26.38 38.51 10.63
N ASP A 443 -25.58 39.32 11.32
CA ASP A 443 -25.75 40.76 11.38
C ASP A 443 -25.65 41.42 9.99
N ASP A 444 -24.85 40.83 9.13
CA ASP A 444 -24.61 41.30 7.75
C ASP A 444 -25.16 40.36 6.65
N ILE A 445 -25.54 39.13 7.02
CA ILE A 445 -26.04 38.09 6.10
C ILE A 445 -27.18 37.36 6.80
N PRO A 446 -28.35 38.00 6.94
CA PRO A 446 -29.47 37.46 7.73
C PRO A 446 -30.06 36.17 7.14
N GLU A 447 -29.89 35.93 5.84
CA GLU A 447 -30.35 34.74 5.14
C GLU A 447 -29.39 33.52 5.33
N LEU A 448 -28.23 33.69 5.97
CA LEU A 448 -27.29 32.60 6.17
C LEU A 448 -27.85 31.56 7.15
N VAL A 449 -27.95 30.32 6.70
CA VAL A 449 -28.35 29.22 7.57
C VAL A 449 -27.13 28.70 8.34
N ILE A 450 -27.22 28.68 9.66
CA ILE A 450 -26.15 28.17 10.53
C ILE A 450 -26.61 26.88 11.21
N PHE A 451 -25.81 25.81 11.02
CA PHE A 451 -25.97 24.53 11.72
C PHE A 451 -24.98 24.49 12.90
N HIS A 452 -25.46 24.39 14.14
CA HIS A 452 -24.62 24.42 15.34
C HIS A 452 -24.95 23.39 16.42
N LYS A 453 -26.11 22.72 16.30
CA LYS A 453 -26.55 21.63 17.22
C LYS A 453 -26.60 20.30 16.49
N THR A 454 -25.55 19.99 15.77
CA THR A 454 -25.47 18.75 14.99
C THR A 454 -24.56 17.74 15.68
N THR A 455 -24.94 16.48 15.64
CA THR A 455 -24.02 15.41 15.95
C THR A 455 -22.98 15.27 14.82
N VAL A 456 -21.89 14.54 15.07
CA VAL A 456 -20.87 14.27 14.03
C VAL A 456 -21.51 13.60 12.78
N ARG A 457 -22.40 12.64 12.99
CA ARG A 457 -23.11 11.95 11.89
C ARG A 457 -23.99 12.89 11.06
N GLN A 458 -24.71 13.76 11.76
CA GLN A 458 -25.54 14.79 11.14
C GLN A 458 -24.70 15.79 10.35
N MET A 459 -23.57 16.22 10.90
CA MET A 459 -22.61 17.08 10.20
C MET A 459 -22.12 16.42 8.91
N VAL A 460 -21.70 15.16 8.96
CA VAL A 460 -21.25 14.42 7.78
C VAL A 460 -22.36 14.30 6.73
N ALA A 461 -23.59 14.04 7.16
CA ALA A 461 -24.73 13.96 6.24
C ALA A 461 -25.04 15.30 5.54
N ILE A 462 -24.93 16.42 6.26
CA ILE A 462 -25.05 17.76 5.67
C ILE A 462 -23.91 18.04 4.69
N ILE A 463 -22.66 17.72 5.07
CA ILE A 463 -21.48 17.87 4.19
C ILE A 463 -21.69 17.09 2.88
N ASN A 464 -22.24 15.87 2.95
CA ASN A 464 -22.51 15.03 1.78
C ASN A 464 -23.48 15.66 0.78
N GLU A 465 -24.40 16.49 1.25
CA GLU A 465 -25.38 17.18 0.41
C GLU A 465 -24.90 18.54 -0.10
N CYS A 466 -23.66 18.92 0.21
CA CYS A 466 -23.04 20.15 -0.25
C CYS A 466 -22.18 19.92 -1.49
N ASP A 467 -22.14 20.88 -2.39
CA ASP A 467 -21.33 20.83 -3.62
C ASP A 467 -19.88 21.26 -3.38
N LEU A 468 -19.64 22.09 -2.37
CA LEU A 468 -18.32 22.59 -2.01
C LEU A 468 -18.24 22.83 -0.51
N VAL A 469 -17.10 22.53 0.07
CA VAL A 469 -16.76 22.87 1.46
C VAL A 469 -15.61 23.85 1.45
N ILE A 470 -15.74 24.93 2.21
CA ILE A 470 -14.69 25.93 2.45
C ILE A 470 -14.46 25.99 3.96
N ASP A 471 -13.27 25.58 4.38
CA ASP A 471 -12.95 25.35 5.77
C ASP A 471 -11.57 25.93 6.13
N ASN A 472 -11.34 26.12 7.41
CA ASN A 472 -10.01 26.27 7.96
C ASN A 472 -9.32 24.89 8.04
N ASP A 473 -8.07 24.83 8.52
CA ASP A 473 -7.41 23.57 8.85
C ASP A 473 -8.08 22.92 10.08
N SER A 474 -9.18 22.20 9.81
CA SER A 474 -10.03 21.58 10.83
C SER A 474 -10.70 20.27 10.35
N SER A 475 -11.44 19.59 11.24
CA SER A 475 -11.98 18.26 10.94
C SER A 475 -12.89 18.16 9.73
N PRO A 476 -13.75 19.13 9.38
CA PRO A 476 -14.59 19.06 8.19
C PRO A 476 -13.83 19.02 6.87
N SER A 477 -12.57 19.50 6.82
CA SER A 477 -11.75 19.48 5.61
C SER A 477 -11.17 18.09 5.28
N HIS A 478 -11.22 17.14 6.20
CA HIS A 478 -10.68 15.79 6.09
C HIS A 478 -11.72 14.80 5.58
#